data_f0bac22918d2b751ec711487e1e3359f
#
_entry.id   f0bac22918d2b751ec711487e1e3359f
#
_cell.length_a   1.000
_cell.length_b   1.000
_cell.length_c   1.000
_cell.angle_alpha   90.00
_cell.angle_beta   90.00
_cell.angle_gamma   90.00
#
_symmetry.space_group_name_H-M   'P 1'
#
loop_
_entity.id
_entity.type
_entity.pdbx_description
1 polymer ?
#
loop_
_entity_poly.entity_id
_entity_poly.type
_entity_poly.pdbx_seq_one_letter_code
_entity_poly.pdbx_strand_id
1 'polypeptide(L)'
;MNQMIDLVLCEHINIFPSGKSRKFLFQAPAFSCLQKGDKVLVDTQYGESDAEVLRVCTVREGTYQYDMIIACAGATEPIRKVIGKTVLTKFDYKKGENEHE
;
A
#
# COMPACT_ATOMS: atom_id res chain seq x y z
N MET A 1 13.91 -12.54 8.06
CA MET A 1 12.95 -13.46 7.42
C MET A 1 11.96 -12.69 6.59
N ASN A 2 11.78 -13.10 5.36
CA ASN A 2 10.91 -12.38 4.42
C ASN A 2 9.46 -12.74 4.63
N GLN A 3 8.62 -11.74 4.57
CA GLN A 3 7.19 -11.90 4.79
C GLN A 3 6.43 -11.69 3.49
N MET A 4 5.25 -12.29 3.44
CA MET A 4 4.32 -11.99 2.37
C MET A 4 3.67 -10.64 2.65
N ILE A 5 3.53 -9.85 1.61
CA ILE A 5 2.84 -8.57 1.70
C ILE A 5 2.05 -8.34 0.42
N ASP A 6 1.08 -7.44 0.50
CA ASP A 6 0.40 -6.96 -0.68
C ASP A 6 1.06 -5.66 -1.12
N LEU A 7 1.46 -5.61 -2.38
CA LEU A 7 1.86 -4.35 -3.01
C LEU A 7 0.64 -3.80 -3.70
N VAL A 8 0.29 -2.57 -3.36
CA VAL A 8 -0.98 -1.96 -3.76
C VAL A 8 -0.66 -0.69 -4.55
N LEU A 9 -1.03 -0.70 -5.81
CA LEU A 9 -0.90 0.50 -6.63
C LEU A 9 -2.15 1.33 -6.43
N CYS A 10 -1.96 2.56 -5.99
CA CYS A 10 -3.07 3.46 -5.68
C CYS A 10 -2.92 4.77 -6.42
N GLU A 11 -4.04 5.42 -6.64
CA GLU A 11 -4.08 6.76 -7.20
C GLU A 11 -4.73 7.68 -6.18
N HIS A 12 -4.09 8.80 -5.90
CA HIS A 12 -4.63 9.75 -4.95
C HIS A 12 -5.95 10.31 -5.46
N ILE A 13 -6.92 10.38 -4.56
CA ILE A 13 -8.25 10.90 -4.90
C ILE A 13 -8.23 12.40 -5.01
N ASN A 14 -7.47 13.05 -4.13
CA ASN A 14 -7.40 14.51 -4.16
C ASN A 14 -6.61 14.95 -5.38
N ILE A 15 -7.23 15.85 -6.14
CA ILE A 15 -6.61 16.36 -7.34
C ILE A 15 -5.70 17.52 -6.94
N PHE A 16 -4.45 17.42 -7.36
CA PHE A 16 -3.52 18.51 -7.13
C PHE A 16 -3.90 19.69 -8.02
N PRO A 17 -3.48 20.90 -7.67
CA PRO A 17 -3.80 22.07 -8.48
C PRO A 17 -3.42 21.94 -9.94
N SER A 18 -2.42 21.12 -10.23
CA SER A 18 -2.01 20.87 -11.61
C SER A 18 -2.99 20.01 -12.38
N GLY A 19 -3.98 19.43 -11.70
CA GLY A 19 -4.94 18.56 -12.33
C GLY A 19 -4.40 17.19 -12.69
N LYS A 20 -3.22 16.87 -12.26
CA LYS A 20 -2.62 15.57 -12.57
C LYS A 20 -2.89 14.61 -11.44
N SER A 21 -3.44 13.45 -11.78
CA SER A 21 -3.54 12.37 -10.82
C SER A 21 -2.18 11.71 -10.68
N ARG A 22 -1.91 11.17 -9.52
CA ARG A 22 -0.63 10.51 -9.26
C ARG A 22 -0.86 9.12 -8.75
N LYS A 23 -0.06 8.20 -9.28
CA LYS A 23 -0.12 6.80 -8.90
C LYS A 23 1.12 6.47 -8.11
N PHE A 24 0.91 5.82 -6.98
CA PHE A 24 2.01 5.44 -6.09
C PHE A 24 1.79 4.03 -5.59
N LEU A 25 2.90 3.38 -5.28
CA LEU A 25 2.89 2.03 -4.74
C LEU A 25 2.93 2.10 -3.22
N PHE A 26 2.02 1.33 -2.60
CA PHE A 26 1.97 1.20 -1.14
C PHE A 26 2.02 -0.27 -0.78
N GLN A 27 2.19 -0.56 0.51
CA GLN A 27 2.16 -1.93 0.98
C GLN A 27 1.06 -2.10 2.00
N ALA A 28 0.52 -3.31 2.07
CA ALA A 28 -0.51 -3.69 3.02
C ALA A 28 -0.16 -5.09 3.53
N PRO A 29 -0.77 -5.50 4.65
CA PRO A 29 -0.57 -6.88 5.12
C PRO A 29 -1.04 -7.85 4.05
N ALA A 30 -0.35 -8.97 3.93
CA ALA A 30 -0.70 -9.97 2.94
C ALA A 30 -2.15 -10.40 3.10
N PHE A 31 -2.80 -10.63 1.97
CA PHE A 31 -4.19 -11.08 1.95
C PHE A 31 -5.12 -10.07 2.63
N SER A 32 -4.86 -8.80 2.36
CA SER A 32 -5.64 -7.71 2.93
C SER A 32 -7.07 -7.64 2.37
N CYS A 33 -7.34 -8.40 1.31
CA CYS A 33 -8.64 -8.39 0.63
C CYS A 33 -8.95 -7.07 -0.06
N LEU A 34 -7.93 -6.28 -0.34
CA LEU A 34 -8.12 -5.07 -1.12
C LEU A 34 -8.36 -5.43 -2.57
N GLN A 35 -9.22 -4.68 -3.22
CA GLN A 35 -9.60 -4.91 -4.61
C GLN A 35 -9.57 -3.59 -5.36
N LYS A 36 -9.45 -3.71 -6.68
CA LYS A 36 -9.53 -2.54 -7.54
C LYS A 36 -10.81 -1.77 -7.25
N GLY A 37 -10.67 -0.47 -7.09
CA GLY A 37 -11.79 0.40 -6.82
C GLY A 37 -12.03 0.68 -5.36
N ASP A 38 -11.37 -0.06 -4.46
CA ASP A 38 -11.51 0.20 -3.03
C ASP A 38 -10.89 1.55 -2.69
N LYS A 39 -11.54 2.25 -1.78
CA LYS A 39 -10.99 3.48 -1.23
C LYS A 39 -10.23 3.17 0.03
N VAL A 40 -9.02 3.69 0.11
CA VAL A 40 -8.12 3.40 1.22
C VAL A 40 -7.52 4.67 1.77
N LEU A 41 -7.06 4.57 3.00
CA LEU A 41 -6.30 5.64 3.65
C LEU A 41 -4.84 5.22 3.60
N VAL A 42 -3.99 6.08 3.11
CA VAL A 42 -2.57 5.77 2.93
C VAL A 42 -1.71 6.76 3.68
N ASP A 43 -0.54 6.30 4.10
CA ASP A 43 0.43 7.13 4.78
C ASP A 43 1.33 7.80 3.74
N THR A 44 1.44 9.12 3.81
CA THR A 44 2.29 9.87 2.91
C THR A 44 3.23 10.76 3.72
N GLN A 45 4.20 11.34 3.04
CA GLN A 45 5.13 12.25 3.73
C GLN A 45 4.43 13.50 4.25
N TYR A 46 3.22 13.77 3.78
CA TYR A 46 2.43 14.91 4.23
C TYR A 46 1.29 14.51 5.16
N GLY A 47 1.29 13.26 5.63
CA GLY A 47 0.25 12.74 6.48
C GLY A 47 -0.63 11.75 5.76
N GLU A 48 -1.76 11.43 6.38
CA GLU A 48 -2.69 10.45 5.82
C GLU A 48 -3.50 11.08 4.69
N SER A 49 -3.77 10.29 3.66
CA SER A 49 -4.47 10.77 2.48
C SER A 49 -5.34 9.65 1.92
N ASP A 50 -6.42 10.04 1.25
CA ASP A 50 -7.31 9.09 0.59
C ASP A 50 -6.77 8.71 -0.76
N ALA A 51 -6.94 7.43 -1.12
CA ALA A 51 -6.51 6.93 -2.41
C ALA A 51 -7.46 5.83 -2.87
N GLU A 52 -7.41 5.54 -4.15
CA GLU A 52 -8.20 4.48 -4.74
C GLU A 52 -7.27 3.38 -5.23
N VAL A 53 -7.60 2.13 -4.92
CA VAL A 53 -6.79 0.99 -5.31
C VAL A 53 -6.97 0.72 -6.80
N LEU A 54 -5.85 0.63 -7.51
CA LEU A 54 -5.84 0.30 -8.93
C LEU A 54 -5.46 -1.14 -9.17
N ARG A 55 -4.53 -1.68 -8.36
CA ARG A 55 -4.05 -3.04 -8.52
C ARG A 55 -3.44 -3.52 -7.22
N VAL A 56 -3.58 -4.81 -6.95
CA VAL A 56 -2.99 -5.45 -5.78
C VAL A 56 -2.25 -6.70 -6.23
N CYS A 57 -1.06 -6.89 -5.67
CA CYS A 57 -0.27 -8.08 -5.95
C CYS A 57 0.35 -8.59 -4.65
N THR A 58 0.05 -9.83 -4.28
CA THR A 58 0.61 -10.44 -3.08
C THR A 58 1.95 -11.06 -3.44
N VAL A 59 3.00 -10.62 -2.77
CA VAL A 59 4.36 -11.10 -3.05
C VAL A 59 5.11 -11.31 -1.76
N ARG A 60 6.22 -12.03 -1.85
CA ARG A 60 7.13 -12.20 -0.72
C ARG A 60 8.25 -11.17 -0.84
N GLU A 61 8.53 -10.48 0.25
CA GLU A 61 9.60 -9.50 0.27
C GLU A 61 10.93 -10.16 -0.06
N GLY A 62 11.78 -9.42 -0.75
CA GLY A 62 13.11 -9.89 -1.06
C GLY A 62 13.20 -10.82 -2.25
N THR A 63 12.11 -11.03 -2.96
CA THR A 63 12.12 -11.87 -4.16
C THR A 63 12.29 -11.01 -5.40
N TYR A 64 12.64 -11.68 -6.49
CA TYR A 64 12.76 -11.01 -7.77
C TYR A 64 11.45 -10.33 -8.18
N GLN A 65 10.35 -11.00 -7.95
CA GLN A 65 9.04 -10.46 -8.29
C GLN A 65 8.75 -9.17 -7.53
N TYR A 66 9.08 -9.15 -6.24
CA TYR A 66 8.94 -7.96 -5.41
C TYR A 66 9.76 -6.82 -6.01
N ASP A 67 11.02 -7.08 -6.33
CA ASP A 67 11.91 -6.06 -6.87
C ASP A 67 11.43 -5.53 -8.21
N MET A 68 10.91 -6.41 -9.05
CA MET A 68 10.41 -6.00 -10.36
C MET A 68 9.21 -5.07 -10.25
N ILE A 69 8.30 -5.37 -9.34
CA ILE A 69 7.12 -4.54 -9.19
C ILE A 69 7.51 -3.15 -8.71
N ILE A 70 8.43 -3.09 -7.75
CA ILE A 70 8.89 -1.81 -7.23
C ILE A 70 9.57 -1.00 -8.34
N ALA A 71 10.40 -1.64 -9.14
CA ALA A 71 11.10 -0.96 -10.22
C ALA A 71 10.13 -0.47 -11.28
N CYS A 72 9.15 -1.29 -11.64
CA CYS A 72 8.17 -0.92 -12.66
C CYS A 72 7.29 0.23 -12.21
N ALA A 73 7.02 0.30 -10.93
CA ALA A 73 6.21 1.39 -10.38
C ALA A 73 7.01 2.65 -10.14
N GLY A 74 8.34 2.58 -10.26
CA GLY A 74 9.19 3.73 -9.98
C GLY A 74 9.23 4.08 -8.51
N ALA A 75 8.96 3.11 -7.65
CA ALA A 75 8.91 3.34 -6.21
C ALA A 75 10.29 3.14 -5.59
N THR A 76 10.45 3.67 -4.39
CA THR A 76 11.68 3.49 -3.62
C THR A 76 11.34 2.97 -2.24
N GLU A 77 12.23 2.16 -1.71
CA GLU A 77 12.04 1.62 -0.36
C GLU A 77 12.48 2.64 0.68
N PRO A 78 11.87 2.61 1.85
CA PRO A 78 10.78 1.71 2.24
C PRO A 78 9.45 2.13 1.61
N ILE A 79 8.65 1.15 1.25
CA ILE A 79 7.35 1.40 0.64
C ILE A 79 6.39 1.84 1.74
N ARG A 80 5.66 2.93 1.51
CA ARG A 80 4.73 3.45 2.49
C ARG A 80 3.51 2.55 2.59
N LYS A 81 2.81 2.65 3.71
CA LYS A 81 1.78 1.69 4.06
C LYS A 81 0.38 2.20 3.79
N VAL A 82 -0.49 1.27 3.40
CA VAL A 82 -1.93 1.51 3.43
C VAL A 82 -2.37 1.37 4.87
N ILE A 83 -3.00 2.41 5.41
CA ILE A 83 -3.39 2.41 6.83
C ILE A 83 -4.65 1.57 7.03
N GLY A 84 -5.58 1.63 6.09
CA GLY A 84 -6.79 0.85 6.18
C GLY A 84 -7.70 1.13 4.99
N LYS A 85 -8.81 0.41 4.92
CA LYS A 85 -9.76 0.58 3.82
C LYS A 85 -10.50 1.90 3.91
N THR A 86 -10.78 2.33 5.12
CA THR A 86 -11.46 3.59 5.36
C THR A 86 -11.00 4.07 6.72
N VAL A 87 -11.53 5.21 7.15
CA VAL A 87 -11.22 5.68 8.50
C VAL A 87 -11.73 4.72 9.57
N LEU A 88 -12.68 3.85 9.23
CA LEU A 88 -13.27 2.95 10.21
C LEU A 88 -12.53 1.62 10.32
N THR A 89 -11.76 1.25 9.33
CA THR A 89 -11.11 -0.06 9.29
C THR A 89 -9.63 0.13 9.04
N LYS A 90 -8.87 0.05 10.12
CA LYS A 90 -7.41 0.21 10.03
C LYS A 90 -6.73 -1.13 10.14
N PHE A 91 -5.68 -1.31 9.35
CA PHE A 91 -4.88 -2.52 9.39
C PHE A 91 -3.99 -2.52 10.62
N ASP A 92 -3.80 -3.71 11.17
CA ASP A 92 -2.96 -3.88 12.35
C ASP A 92 -1.60 -4.42 11.93
N TYR A 93 -0.65 -3.52 11.78
CA TYR A 93 0.70 -3.90 11.36
C TYR A 93 1.55 -4.44 12.51
N LYS A 94 1.06 -4.28 13.74
CA LYS A 94 1.80 -4.75 14.90
C LYS A 94 1.41 -6.13 15.36
N LYS A 95 0.42 -6.71 14.71
CA LYS A 95 -0.11 -7.99 15.16
C LYS A 95 0.97 -9.07 15.21
N GLY A 96 1.80 -9.12 14.19
CA GLY A 96 2.85 -10.11 14.15
C GLY A 96 3.91 -9.91 15.22
N GLU A 97 4.04 -8.70 15.70
CA GLU A 97 5.03 -8.38 16.72
C GLU A 97 4.53 -8.74 18.11
N ASN A 98 3.23 -8.81 18.27
CA ASN A 98 2.63 -9.00 19.59
C ASN A 98 2.08 -10.39 19.81
N GLU A 99 2.03 -11.19 18.77
CA GLU A 99 1.36 -12.47 18.86
C GLU A 99 2.02 -13.43 19.82
N HIS A 100 3.27 -13.22 20.08
CA HIS A 100 4.02 -14.11 20.96
C HIS A 100 3.87 -13.78 22.44
N GLU A 101 3.16 -12.78 22.73
CA GLU A 101 2.94 -12.38 24.11
C GLU A 101 2.10 -13.37 24.90
#